data_ec25da4f4a73d3eb73cb6b419eb117aa
#
_entry.id   ec25da4f4a73d3eb73cb6b419eb117aa
#
_cell.length_a   1.000
_cell.length_b   1.000
_cell.length_c   1.000
_cell.angle_alpha   90.00
_cell.angle_beta   90.00
_cell.angle_gamma   90.00
#
_symmetry.space_group_name_H-M   'P 1'
#
loop_
_entity.id
_entity.type
_entity.pdbx_description
1 polymer ?
#
loop_
_entity_poly.entity_id
_entity_poly.type
_entity_poly.pdbx_seq_one_letter_code
_entity_poly.pdbx_strand_id
1 'polypeptide(L)'
;MSIIDEAKKKLHSEDGSSLLIALLLFFVCLILSMSILSAAVASRVRIKDEKERNQELLGMESAIGVLTEGLGKIEYYRRERQTETDTWQVEVSWIKISGVFNGGSLKGKLKSLIEKNLESLPENQGALNNEGNRFSIYLEGYDDKVYILPQVGDDYDLTFYVELKREDDSYDKVYKISYAPAFDEYLGGQVGAQYDAQTRWHLSVDNTVRELCLTWEKDPQKPNSYVLQRIVN
;
A
#
# COMPACT_ATOMS: atom_id res chain seq x y z
N MET A 1 38.04 51.04 52.66
CA MET A 1 37.03 50.01 52.95
C MET A 1 36.57 49.48 51.63
N SER A 2 36.86 48.21 51.36
CA SER A 2 36.62 47.64 50.01
C SER A 2 35.14 47.41 49.79
N ILE A 3 34.63 47.67 48.58
CA ILE A 3 33.27 47.41 48.17
C ILE A 3 32.85 45.93 48.51
N ILE A 4 33.85 45.05 48.52
CA ILE A 4 33.66 43.62 48.88
C ILE A 4 33.37 43.42 50.35
N ASP A 5 33.97 44.27 51.25
CA ASP A 5 33.71 44.19 52.70
C ASP A 5 32.32 44.74 53.05
N GLU A 6 31.85 45.73 52.36
CA GLU A 6 30.53 46.29 52.51
C GLU A 6 29.45 45.31 52.00
N ALA A 7 29.70 44.65 50.88
CA ALA A 7 28.83 43.60 50.34
C ALA A 7 28.76 42.37 51.27
N LYS A 8 29.90 41.94 51.85
CA LYS A 8 29.92 40.87 52.88
C LYS A 8 29.17 41.23 54.14
N LYS A 9 29.26 42.50 54.59
CA LYS A 9 28.55 42.98 55.81
C LYS A 9 27.04 43.08 55.59
N LYS A 10 26.59 43.44 54.38
CA LYS A 10 25.17 43.42 54.00
C LYS A 10 24.64 42.00 53.81
N LEU A 11 25.40 41.06 53.33
CA LEU A 11 25.04 39.65 53.19
C LEU A 11 24.85 38.94 54.54
N HIS A 12 25.54 39.43 55.62
CA HIS A 12 25.43 38.88 56.97
C HIS A 12 24.39 39.64 57.84
N SER A 13 23.73 40.65 57.31
CA SER A 13 22.59 41.27 57.97
C SER A 13 21.30 40.46 57.73
N GLU A 14 20.34 40.52 58.64
CA GLU A 14 19.06 39.80 58.46
C GLU A 14 18.35 40.15 57.16
N ASP A 15 18.49 41.37 56.66
CA ASP A 15 17.96 41.85 55.39
C ASP A 15 18.66 41.21 54.19
N GLY A 16 19.99 40.91 54.26
CA GLY A 16 20.74 40.21 53.22
C GLY A 16 20.35 38.74 53.11
N SER A 17 20.08 38.10 54.26
CA SER A 17 19.64 36.69 54.31
C SER A 17 18.24 36.51 53.66
N SER A 18 17.34 37.46 53.90
CA SER A 18 15.99 37.46 53.30
C SER A 18 16.03 37.61 51.78
N LEU A 19 16.91 38.46 51.27
CA LEU A 19 17.09 38.65 49.80
C LEU A 19 17.64 37.37 49.14
N LEU A 20 18.59 36.70 49.81
CA LEU A 20 19.16 35.46 49.31
C LEU A 20 18.16 34.32 49.25
N ILE A 21 17.30 34.18 50.26
CA ILE A 21 16.21 33.20 50.28
C ILE A 21 15.21 33.52 49.18
N ALA A 22 14.80 34.76 48.99
CA ALA A 22 13.89 35.18 47.93
C ALA A 22 14.46 34.87 46.53
N LEU A 23 15.76 35.13 46.31
CA LEU A 23 16.44 34.79 45.05
C LEU A 23 16.45 33.27 44.80
N LEU A 24 16.76 32.50 45.84
CA LEU A 24 16.78 31.05 45.77
C LEU A 24 15.40 30.47 45.44
N LEU A 25 14.34 30.95 46.08
CA LEU A 25 12.95 30.58 45.77
C LEU A 25 12.56 30.93 44.33
N PHE A 26 13.00 32.09 43.85
CA PHE A 26 12.75 32.51 42.48
C PHE A 26 13.43 31.52 41.46
N PHE A 27 14.68 31.11 41.70
CA PHE A 27 15.34 30.13 40.87
C PHE A 27 14.65 28.77 40.91
N VAL A 28 14.23 28.31 42.08
CA VAL A 28 13.48 27.04 42.19
C VAL A 28 12.15 27.14 41.41
N CYS A 29 11.42 28.24 41.50
CA CYS A 29 10.20 28.45 40.73
C CYS A 29 10.47 28.48 39.22
N LEU A 30 11.58 29.09 38.75
CA LEU A 30 11.97 29.08 37.36
C LEU A 30 12.27 27.67 36.83
N ILE A 31 13.04 26.88 37.60
CA ILE A 31 13.37 25.49 37.23
C ILE A 31 12.10 24.65 37.16
N LEU A 32 11.20 24.78 38.14
CA LEU A 32 9.93 24.05 38.12
C LEU A 32 9.06 24.44 36.93
N SER A 33 8.97 25.75 36.63
CA SER A 33 8.21 26.25 35.48
C SER A 33 8.77 25.72 34.13
N MET A 34 10.11 25.72 33.97
CA MET A 34 10.74 25.16 32.79
C MET A 34 10.52 23.64 32.65
N SER A 35 10.55 22.91 33.77
CA SER A 35 10.29 21.47 33.78
C SER A 35 8.86 21.14 33.35
N ILE A 36 7.87 21.89 33.86
CA ILE A 36 6.46 21.73 33.48
C ILE A 36 6.27 22.06 32.01
N LEU A 37 6.87 23.15 31.52
CA LEU A 37 6.77 23.53 30.12
C LEU A 37 7.39 22.49 29.19
N SER A 38 8.56 21.98 29.53
CA SER A 38 9.22 20.89 28.78
C SER A 38 8.37 19.63 28.71
N ALA A 39 7.78 19.24 29.85
CA ALA A 39 6.87 18.09 29.91
C ALA A 39 5.61 18.30 29.04
N ALA A 40 5.04 19.51 29.06
CA ALA A 40 3.88 19.86 28.24
C ALA A 40 4.20 19.82 26.74
N VAL A 41 5.37 20.33 26.33
CA VAL A 41 5.82 20.29 24.93
C VAL A 41 6.05 18.84 24.49
N ALA A 42 6.74 18.03 25.29
CA ALA A 42 6.98 16.62 24.99
C ALA A 42 5.66 15.83 24.86
N SER A 43 4.69 16.12 25.74
CA SER A 43 3.36 15.51 25.67
C SER A 43 2.62 15.90 24.38
N ARG A 44 2.69 17.16 23.96
CA ARG A 44 2.06 17.61 22.70
C ARG A 44 2.65 16.93 21.48
N VAL A 45 3.98 16.75 21.43
CA VAL A 45 4.65 16.04 20.33
C VAL A 45 4.16 14.60 20.27
N ARG A 46 4.15 13.89 21.42
CA ARG A 46 3.65 12.50 21.47
C ARG A 46 2.20 12.37 21.01
N ILE A 47 1.33 13.27 21.46
CA ILE A 47 -0.09 13.27 21.06
C ILE A 47 -0.23 13.51 19.56
N LYS A 48 0.60 14.40 18.99
CA LYS A 48 0.60 14.67 17.56
C LYS A 48 1.03 13.42 16.78
N ASP A 49 2.14 12.79 17.18
CA ASP A 49 2.66 11.58 16.54
C ASP A 49 1.67 10.40 16.64
N GLU A 50 1.05 10.21 17.81
CA GLU A 50 -0.01 9.20 17.98
C GLU A 50 -1.22 9.48 17.09
N LYS A 51 -1.64 10.75 16.98
CA LYS A 51 -2.76 11.11 16.12
C LYS A 51 -2.46 10.86 14.65
N GLU A 52 -1.28 11.26 14.17
CA GLU A 52 -0.85 10.99 12.79
C GLU A 52 -0.78 9.49 12.51
N ARG A 53 -0.19 8.71 13.42
CA ARG A 53 -0.12 7.24 13.32
C ARG A 53 -1.51 6.59 13.31
N ASN A 54 -2.42 7.02 14.16
CA ASN A 54 -3.78 6.50 14.19
C ASN A 54 -4.54 6.86 12.91
N GLN A 55 -4.31 8.05 12.36
CA GLN A 55 -4.88 8.43 11.07
C GLN A 55 -4.36 7.55 9.94
N GLU A 56 -3.07 7.28 9.90
CA GLU A 56 -2.48 6.37 8.90
C GLU A 56 -3.07 4.95 8.99
N LEU A 57 -3.22 4.42 10.20
CA LEU A 57 -3.85 3.12 10.42
C LEU A 57 -5.30 3.07 9.94
N LEU A 58 -6.10 4.08 10.27
CA LEU A 58 -7.51 4.18 9.83
C LEU A 58 -7.61 4.30 8.30
N GLY A 59 -6.70 5.06 7.68
CA GLY A 59 -6.62 5.15 6.22
C GLY A 59 -6.30 3.83 5.56
N MET A 60 -5.36 3.08 6.13
CA MET A 60 -5.04 1.73 5.66
C MET A 60 -6.21 0.76 5.80
N GLU A 61 -6.84 0.72 6.98
CA GLU A 61 -8.00 -0.16 7.22
C GLU A 61 -9.14 0.17 6.27
N SER A 62 -9.39 1.45 6.01
CA SER A 62 -10.37 1.89 5.03
C SER A 62 -10.01 1.44 3.61
N ALA A 63 -8.74 1.58 3.20
CA ALA A 63 -8.27 1.12 1.89
C ALA A 63 -8.38 -0.40 1.73
N ILE A 64 -8.00 -1.15 2.78
CA ILE A 64 -8.15 -2.61 2.84
C ILE A 64 -9.62 -3.00 2.74
N GLY A 65 -10.51 -2.31 3.48
CA GLY A 65 -11.95 -2.52 3.42
C GLY A 65 -12.50 -2.29 2.01
N VAL A 66 -12.18 -1.16 1.40
CA VAL A 66 -12.58 -0.82 0.02
C VAL A 66 -12.10 -1.87 -0.97
N LEU A 67 -10.84 -2.33 -0.85
CA LEU A 67 -10.31 -3.37 -1.72
C LEU A 67 -10.95 -4.74 -1.48
N THR A 68 -11.08 -5.14 -0.22
CA THR A 68 -11.62 -6.46 0.14
C THR A 68 -13.11 -6.59 -0.17
N GLU A 69 -13.86 -5.54 -0.02
CA GLU A 69 -15.30 -5.53 -0.31
C GLU A 69 -15.60 -5.10 -1.74
N GLY A 70 -14.81 -4.17 -2.27
CA GLY A 70 -15.02 -3.59 -3.58
C GLY A 70 -14.46 -4.38 -4.75
N LEU A 71 -13.43 -5.20 -4.54
CA LEU A 71 -12.90 -6.13 -5.53
C LEU A 71 -13.57 -7.50 -5.34
N GLY A 72 -14.57 -7.77 -6.16
CA GLY A 72 -15.17 -9.10 -6.29
C GLY A 72 -14.38 -9.99 -7.27
N LYS A 73 -15.10 -10.74 -8.09
CA LYS A 73 -14.54 -11.56 -9.16
C LYS A 73 -13.92 -10.70 -10.25
N ILE A 74 -12.71 -11.06 -10.70
CA ILE A 74 -12.01 -10.41 -11.81
C ILE A 74 -11.97 -11.40 -12.96
N GLU A 75 -12.43 -10.99 -14.13
CA GLU A 75 -12.49 -11.82 -15.33
C GLU A 75 -11.66 -11.15 -16.43
N TYR A 76 -10.81 -11.91 -17.10
CA TYR A 76 -10.05 -11.48 -18.26
C TYR A 76 -10.29 -12.42 -19.41
N TYR A 77 -10.49 -11.87 -20.58
CA TYR A 77 -10.66 -12.62 -21.83
C TYR A 77 -9.76 -12.04 -22.91
N ARG A 78 -9.11 -12.92 -23.65
CA ARG A 78 -8.34 -12.57 -24.83
C ARG A 78 -8.55 -13.60 -25.92
N ARG A 79 -8.81 -13.12 -27.13
CA ARG A 79 -8.92 -13.92 -28.32
C ARG A 79 -7.91 -13.44 -29.34
N GLU A 80 -7.19 -14.38 -29.94
CA GLU A 80 -6.21 -14.14 -30.97
C GLU A 80 -6.47 -14.99 -32.19
N ARG A 81 -6.15 -14.43 -33.33
CA ARG A 81 -6.22 -15.14 -34.61
C ARG A 81 -4.82 -15.22 -35.23
N GLN A 82 -4.48 -16.37 -35.81
CA GLN A 82 -3.27 -16.57 -36.56
C GLN A 82 -3.38 -15.83 -37.90
N THR A 83 -2.33 -15.08 -38.26
CA THR A 83 -2.22 -14.44 -39.56
C THR A 83 -1.60 -15.36 -40.57
N GLU A 84 -1.62 -15.00 -41.86
CA GLU A 84 -0.96 -15.72 -42.93
C GLU A 84 0.58 -15.89 -42.74
N THR A 85 1.17 -15.09 -41.84
CA THR A 85 2.60 -15.10 -41.47
C THR A 85 2.89 -15.87 -40.19
N ASP A 86 1.99 -16.75 -39.75
CA ASP A 86 2.09 -17.54 -38.52
C ASP A 86 2.25 -16.72 -37.24
N THR A 87 1.88 -15.44 -37.26
CA THR A 87 1.87 -14.57 -36.08
C THR A 87 0.47 -14.45 -35.49
N TRP A 88 0.40 -14.41 -34.18
CA TRP A 88 -0.86 -14.24 -33.47
C TRP A 88 -1.23 -12.75 -33.34
N GLN A 89 -2.43 -12.38 -33.78
CA GLN A 89 -2.97 -11.03 -33.62
C GLN A 89 -4.17 -11.03 -32.67
N VAL A 90 -4.20 -10.07 -31.77
CA VAL A 90 -5.29 -9.88 -30.82
C VAL A 90 -6.53 -9.38 -31.58
N GLU A 91 -7.60 -10.16 -31.59
CA GLU A 91 -8.89 -9.72 -32.13
C GLU A 91 -9.71 -8.98 -31.07
N VAL A 92 -9.75 -9.54 -29.86
CA VAL A 92 -10.54 -9.01 -28.74
C VAL A 92 -9.78 -9.26 -27.45
N SER A 93 -9.74 -8.26 -26.60
CA SER A 93 -9.31 -8.42 -25.20
C SER A 93 -10.11 -7.47 -24.29
N TRP A 94 -10.57 -8.01 -23.17
CA TRP A 94 -11.28 -7.22 -22.17
C TRP A 94 -11.00 -7.74 -20.77
N ILE A 95 -11.19 -6.87 -19.79
CA ILE A 95 -11.19 -7.19 -18.37
C ILE A 95 -12.49 -6.68 -17.73
N LYS A 96 -13.07 -7.48 -16.86
CA LYS A 96 -14.25 -7.14 -16.09
C LYS A 96 -13.93 -7.34 -14.61
N ILE A 97 -14.26 -6.36 -13.81
CA ILE A 97 -14.12 -6.40 -12.35
C ILE A 97 -15.54 -6.31 -11.81
N SER A 98 -15.99 -7.34 -11.10
CA SER A 98 -17.26 -7.32 -10.39
C SER A 98 -17.04 -6.69 -9.02
N GLY A 99 -17.98 -5.83 -8.59
CA GLY A 99 -17.89 -5.12 -7.32
C GLY A 99 -18.01 -3.61 -7.48
N VAL A 100 -17.93 -2.90 -6.36
CA VAL A 100 -18.09 -1.44 -6.29
C VAL A 100 -16.88 -0.70 -6.90
N PHE A 101 -15.73 -1.36 -6.96
CA PHE A 101 -14.48 -0.78 -7.46
C PHE A 101 -14.40 -0.80 -8.99
N ASN A 102 -15.28 -0.05 -9.63
CA ASN A 102 -15.32 0.05 -11.09
C ASN A 102 -14.41 1.16 -11.65
N GLY A 103 -13.28 1.43 -10.97
CA GLY A 103 -12.34 2.47 -11.35
C GLY A 103 -11.65 2.18 -12.68
N GLY A 104 -11.91 2.99 -13.71
CA GLY A 104 -11.33 2.83 -15.05
C GLY A 104 -9.80 2.76 -15.07
N SER A 105 -9.13 3.41 -14.12
CA SER A 105 -7.68 3.39 -13.96
C SER A 105 -7.15 2.01 -13.53
N LEU A 106 -7.79 1.35 -12.55
CA LEU A 106 -7.42 0.00 -12.10
C LEU A 106 -7.59 -1.02 -13.22
N LYS A 107 -8.74 -0.96 -13.91
CA LYS A 107 -9.07 -1.84 -15.04
C LYS A 107 -8.03 -1.76 -16.15
N GLY A 108 -7.63 -0.55 -16.55
CA GLY A 108 -6.61 -0.33 -17.57
C GLY A 108 -5.23 -0.83 -17.16
N LYS A 109 -4.82 -0.58 -15.92
CA LYS A 109 -3.53 -1.03 -15.38
C LYS A 109 -3.46 -2.55 -15.24
N LEU A 110 -4.50 -3.20 -14.71
CA LEU A 110 -4.57 -4.65 -14.62
C LEU A 110 -4.54 -5.31 -15.99
N LYS A 111 -5.31 -4.79 -16.95
CA LYS A 111 -5.28 -5.29 -18.33
C LYS A 111 -3.87 -5.22 -18.90
N SER A 112 -3.20 -4.08 -18.79
CA SER A 112 -1.83 -3.89 -19.28
C SER A 112 -0.83 -4.83 -18.60
N LEU A 113 -0.97 -5.08 -17.29
CA LEU A 113 -0.11 -6.02 -16.55
C LEU A 113 -0.27 -7.46 -17.05
N ILE A 114 -1.52 -7.90 -17.19
CA ILE A 114 -1.83 -9.25 -17.67
C ILE A 114 -1.32 -9.43 -19.11
N GLU A 115 -1.54 -8.45 -19.98
CA GLU A 115 -1.08 -8.51 -21.37
C GLU A 115 0.45 -8.55 -21.46
N LYS A 116 1.17 -7.77 -20.67
CA LYS A 116 2.62 -7.81 -20.58
C LYS A 116 3.13 -9.17 -20.07
N ASN A 117 2.44 -9.77 -19.10
CA ASN A 117 2.79 -11.09 -18.60
C ASN A 117 2.58 -12.16 -19.69
N LEU A 118 1.51 -12.06 -20.47
CA LEU A 118 1.25 -12.94 -21.61
C LEU A 118 2.28 -12.81 -22.72
N GLU A 119 2.81 -11.62 -22.96
CA GLU A 119 3.81 -11.35 -24.00
C GLU A 119 5.24 -11.77 -23.58
N SER A 120 5.52 -11.87 -22.29
CA SER A 120 6.85 -12.18 -21.75
C SER A 120 7.14 -13.65 -21.54
N LEU A 121 6.25 -14.59 -21.92
CA LEU A 121 6.43 -16.04 -21.78
C LEU A 121 7.41 -16.59 -22.82
N PRO A 122 8.27 -17.57 -22.48
CA PRO A 122 8.61 -18.20 -21.21
C PRO A 122 9.98 -17.81 -20.64
N GLU A 123 10.72 -16.85 -21.20
CA GLU A 123 12.15 -16.62 -20.88
C GLU A 123 12.40 -15.57 -19.76
N ASN A 124 11.41 -14.79 -19.37
CA ASN A 124 11.52 -13.74 -18.35
C ASN A 124 10.45 -13.85 -17.25
N GLN A 125 10.34 -15.02 -16.65
CA GLN A 125 9.44 -15.25 -15.51
C GLN A 125 9.93 -14.60 -14.19
N GLY A 126 10.43 -13.40 -14.24
CA GLY A 126 10.59 -12.58 -13.05
C GLY A 126 9.31 -11.79 -12.83
N ALA A 127 8.67 -11.94 -11.67
CA ALA A 127 7.52 -11.15 -11.29
C ALA A 127 7.67 -9.71 -11.84
N LEU A 128 6.78 -9.31 -12.75
CA LEU A 128 6.78 -7.96 -13.31
C LEU A 128 6.45 -6.96 -12.20
N ASN A 129 7.46 -6.73 -11.35
CA ASN A 129 7.50 -5.68 -10.32
C ASN A 129 7.56 -4.33 -11.02
N ASN A 130 6.48 -3.97 -11.69
CA ASN A 130 6.42 -2.70 -12.37
C ASN A 130 5.88 -1.68 -11.37
N GLU A 131 6.79 -1.04 -10.63
CA GLU A 131 6.47 0.04 -9.69
C GLU A 131 5.62 1.15 -10.31
N GLY A 132 5.69 1.32 -11.63
CA GLY A 132 4.84 2.23 -12.39
C GLY A 132 3.34 1.87 -12.42
N ASN A 133 2.96 0.67 -11.94
CA ASN A 133 1.56 0.25 -11.87
C ASN A 133 0.87 0.64 -10.57
N ARG A 134 1.57 1.31 -9.65
CA ARG A 134 0.94 1.90 -8.46
C ARG A 134 -0.18 2.85 -8.84
N PHE A 135 -1.23 2.84 -8.07
CA PHE A 135 -2.29 3.83 -8.12
C PHE A 135 -2.69 4.24 -6.72
N SER A 136 -2.98 5.53 -6.54
CA SER A 136 -3.52 6.04 -5.29
C SER A 136 -5.00 5.70 -5.17
N ILE A 137 -5.43 5.36 -3.96
CA ILE A 137 -6.85 5.41 -3.60
C ILE A 137 -7.08 6.77 -2.95
N TYR A 138 -8.01 7.51 -3.50
CA TYR A 138 -8.49 8.73 -2.85
C TYR A 138 -9.40 8.32 -1.68
N LEU A 139 -8.94 8.59 -0.50
CA LEU A 139 -9.71 8.45 0.74
C LEU A 139 -9.82 9.84 1.34
N GLU A 140 -11.04 10.30 1.58
CA GLU A 140 -11.29 11.62 2.17
C GLU A 140 -10.54 11.77 3.51
N GLY A 141 -9.68 12.79 3.61
CA GLY A 141 -8.82 13.03 4.78
C GLY A 141 -7.45 12.31 4.78
N TYR A 142 -7.11 11.56 3.71
CA TYR A 142 -5.82 10.84 3.57
C TYR A 142 -5.20 11.12 2.20
N ASP A 143 -4.95 12.38 1.93
CA ASP A 143 -4.41 12.83 0.65
C ASP A 143 -3.06 12.15 0.36
N ASP A 144 -3.03 11.38 -0.75
CA ASP A 144 -1.84 10.84 -1.42
C ASP A 144 -0.88 9.95 -0.61
N LYS A 145 -1.32 9.33 0.50
CA LYS A 145 -0.44 8.45 1.30
C LYS A 145 -0.65 6.96 1.07
N VAL A 146 -1.83 6.54 0.61
CA VAL A 146 -2.18 5.13 0.42
C VAL A 146 -2.19 4.76 -1.05
N TYR A 147 -1.42 3.74 -1.39
CA TYR A 147 -1.27 3.24 -2.76
C TYR A 147 -1.60 1.76 -2.83
N ILE A 148 -1.99 1.33 -4.01
CA ILE A 148 -2.19 -0.08 -4.33
C ILE A 148 -1.24 -0.45 -5.45
N LEU A 149 -0.50 -1.54 -5.23
CA LEU A 149 0.36 -2.14 -6.22
C LEU A 149 -0.18 -3.51 -6.61
N PRO A 150 -0.79 -3.67 -7.81
CA PRO A 150 -1.13 -4.97 -8.34
C PRO A 150 0.12 -5.66 -8.89
N GLN A 151 0.22 -6.97 -8.65
CA GLN A 151 1.27 -7.84 -9.19
C GLN A 151 0.62 -9.10 -9.76
N VAL A 152 1.10 -9.55 -10.91
CA VAL A 152 0.71 -10.81 -11.53
C VAL A 152 1.92 -11.73 -11.47
N GLY A 153 1.77 -12.90 -10.85
CA GLY A 153 2.82 -13.92 -10.74
C GLY A 153 2.89 -14.82 -11.97
N ASP A 154 3.85 -15.74 -11.97
CA ASP A 154 4.16 -16.65 -13.09
C ASP A 154 2.99 -17.60 -13.42
N ASP A 155 2.24 -18.03 -12.39
CA ASP A 155 1.05 -18.87 -12.54
C ASP A 155 -0.26 -18.05 -12.69
N TYR A 156 -0.16 -16.78 -13.09
CA TYR A 156 -1.25 -15.83 -13.14
C TYR A 156 -1.86 -15.51 -11.75
N ASP A 157 -1.21 -15.86 -10.66
CA ASP A 157 -1.61 -15.42 -9.33
C ASP A 157 -1.64 -13.90 -9.30
N LEU A 158 -2.78 -13.32 -8.89
CA LEU A 158 -2.94 -11.89 -8.78
C LEU A 158 -2.82 -11.48 -7.31
N THR A 159 -1.92 -10.56 -7.04
CA THR A 159 -1.71 -10.04 -5.69
C THR A 159 -1.84 -8.52 -5.69
N PHE A 160 -2.60 -7.99 -4.74
CA PHE A 160 -2.67 -6.56 -4.46
C PHE A 160 -1.93 -6.26 -3.16
N TYR A 161 -0.97 -5.36 -3.22
CA TYR A 161 -0.35 -4.82 -2.02
C TYR A 161 -0.95 -3.45 -1.73
N VAL A 162 -1.36 -3.24 -0.49
CA VAL A 162 -1.61 -1.89 0.04
C VAL A 162 -0.28 -1.37 0.54
N GLU A 163 0.11 -0.20 0.07
CA GLU A 163 1.38 0.43 0.37
C GLU A 163 1.16 1.82 0.98
N LEU A 164 2.03 2.18 1.92
CA LEU A 164 2.11 3.54 2.46
C LEU A 164 3.31 4.26 1.85
N LYS A 165 3.07 5.45 1.34
CA LYS A 165 4.14 6.35 0.90
C LYS A 165 4.77 7.03 2.10
N ARG A 166 6.10 6.97 2.21
CA ARG A 166 6.89 7.65 3.24
C ARG A 166 7.34 9.04 2.77
N GLU A 167 7.88 9.82 3.70
CA GLU A 167 8.41 11.15 3.44
C GLU A 167 9.64 11.14 2.48
N ASP A 168 10.38 10.05 2.43
CA ASP A 168 11.52 9.84 1.52
C ASP A 168 11.11 9.30 0.14
N ASP A 169 9.81 9.38 -0.20
CA ASP A 169 9.21 8.83 -1.43
C ASP A 169 9.33 7.29 -1.57
N SER A 170 9.76 6.58 -0.53
CA SER A 170 9.70 5.12 -0.49
C SER A 170 8.29 4.61 -0.18
N TYR A 171 8.04 3.31 -0.43
CA TYR A 171 6.74 2.67 -0.22
C TYR A 171 6.89 1.43 0.64
N ASP A 172 6.13 1.37 1.72
CA ASP A 172 6.06 0.20 2.59
C ASP A 172 4.83 -0.64 2.24
N LYS A 173 5.04 -1.91 1.94
CA LYS A 173 3.97 -2.90 1.77
C LYS A 173 3.40 -3.26 3.13
N VAL A 174 2.15 -2.91 3.36
CA VAL A 174 1.49 -3.07 4.68
C VAL A 174 0.55 -4.25 4.70
N TYR A 175 -0.19 -4.45 3.60
CA TYR A 175 -1.20 -5.48 3.52
C TYR A 175 -1.16 -6.17 2.16
N LYS A 176 -1.51 -7.47 2.15
CA LYS A 176 -1.51 -8.31 0.95
C LYS A 176 -2.87 -8.98 0.79
N ILE A 177 -3.44 -8.87 -0.39
CA ILE A 177 -4.65 -9.58 -0.81
C ILE A 177 -4.29 -10.47 -1.99
N SER A 178 -4.52 -11.77 -1.86
CA SER A 178 -4.19 -12.76 -2.90
C SER A 178 -5.44 -13.29 -3.57
N TYR A 179 -5.36 -13.44 -4.88
CA TYR A 179 -6.37 -14.03 -5.73
C TYR A 179 -5.76 -15.20 -6.48
N ALA A 180 -6.41 -16.35 -6.44
CA ALA A 180 -6.03 -17.51 -7.23
C ALA A 180 -6.69 -17.45 -8.61
N PRO A 181 -5.95 -17.80 -9.69
CA PRO A 181 -6.55 -17.91 -11.01
C PRO A 181 -7.37 -19.18 -11.10
N ALA A 182 -8.55 -19.07 -11.66
CA ALA A 182 -9.30 -20.18 -12.22
C ALA A 182 -9.30 -20.04 -13.73
N PHE A 183 -9.09 -21.15 -14.40
CA PHE A 183 -9.15 -21.21 -15.87
C PHE A 183 -10.52 -21.72 -16.22
N ASP A 184 -11.38 -20.81 -16.68
CA ASP A 184 -12.73 -21.17 -17.07
C ASP A 184 -12.72 -21.95 -18.37
N GLU A 185 -13.58 -22.95 -18.46
CA GLU A 185 -13.80 -23.63 -19.71
C GLU A 185 -14.30 -22.65 -20.77
N TYR A 186 -13.92 -22.87 -21.99
CA TYR A 186 -14.21 -22.07 -23.16
C TYR A 186 -15.71 -21.67 -23.26
N LEU A 187 -15.98 -20.37 -23.22
CA LEU A 187 -17.33 -19.82 -23.29
C LEU A 187 -17.93 -19.78 -24.71
N GLY A 188 -17.14 -20.10 -25.75
CA GLY A 188 -17.56 -20.00 -27.15
C GLY A 188 -18.23 -21.22 -27.75
N GLY A 189 -18.33 -22.36 -27.04
CA GLY A 189 -19.12 -23.53 -27.44
C GLY A 189 -18.68 -24.23 -28.72
N GLN A 190 -17.47 -24.02 -29.22
CA GLN A 190 -16.96 -24.80 -30.35
C GLN A 190 -16.57 -26.20 -29.88
N VAL A 191 -17.30 -27.18 -30.35
CA VAL A 191 -17.02 -28.60 -30.11
C VAL A 191 -15.66 -28.93 -30.73
N GLY A 192 -14.70 -29.39 -29.91
CA GLY A 192 -13.40 -29.85 -30.36
C GLY A 192 -12.21 -28.93 -30.15
N ALA A 193 -12.39 -27.84 -29.38
CA ALA A 193 -11.27 -26.99 -28.95
C ALA A 193 -10.26 -27.81 -28.11
N GLN A 194 -8.97 -27.70 -28.42
CA GLN A 194 -7.90 -28.33 -27.65
C GLN A 194 -7.44 -27.37 -26.56
N TYR A 195 -7.38 -27.88 -25.35
CA TYR A 195 -6.81 -27.13 -24.22
C TYR A 195 -5.32 -27.45 -24.08
N ASP A 196 -4.49 -26.42 -24.17
CA ASP A 196 -3.07 -26.53 -23.86
C ASP A 196 -2.82 -26.25 -22.38
N ALA A 197 -2.52 -27.30 -21.63
CA ALA A 197 -2.29 -27.19 -20.19
C ALA A 197 -1.04 -26.38 -19.81
N GLN A 198 -0.07 -26.21 -20.71
CA GLN A 198 1.15 -25.44 -20.45
C GLN A 198 0.89 -23.94 -20.61
N THR A 199 0.24 -23.57 -21.70
CA THR A 199 -0.04 -22.17 -22.02
C THR A 199 -1.40 -21.69 -21.53
N ARG A 200 -2.27 -22.61 -21.09
CA ARG A 200 -3.65 -22.33 -20.64
C ARG A 200 -4.56 -21.77 -21.74
N TRP A 201 -4.15 -21.86 -22.98
CA TRP A 201 -4.94 -21.44 -24.12
C TRP A 201 -5.85 -22.57 -24.63
N HIS A 202 -7.03 -22.18 -25.09
CA HIS A 202 -7.91 -23.05 -25.87
C HIS A 202 -7.70 -22.75 -27.35
N LEU A 203 -7.40 -23.78 -28.12
CA LEU A 203 -7.14 -23.68 -29.55
C LEU A 203 -8.39 -24.16 -30.32
N SER A 204 -8.75 -23.48 -31.40
CA SER A 204 -9.77 -23.97 -32.34
C SER A 204 -9.30 -25.24 -33.03
N VAL A 205 -10.23 -26.01 -33.57
CA VAL A 205 -9.92 -27.29 -34.27
C VAL A 205 -8.94 -27.13 -35.43
N ASP A 206 -8.99 -26.00 -36.11
CA ASP A 206 -8.09 -25.65 -37.22
C ASP A 206 -6.82 -24.92 -36.77
N ASN A 207 -6.62 -24.77 -35.47
CA ASN A 207 -5.52 -24.02 -34.85
C ASN A 207 -5.33 -22.57 -35.32
N THR A 208 -6.36 -21.97 -35.91
CA THR A 208 -6.29 -20.60 -36.43
C THR A 208 -6.73 -19.54 -35.40
N VAL A 209 -7.41 -19.98 -34.35
CA VAL A 209 -7.91 -19.11 -33.27
C VAL A 209 -7.51 -19.70 -31.93
N ARG A 210 -7.07 -18.85 -31.02
CA ARG A 210 -6.85 -19.23 -29.63
C ARG A 210 -7.53 -18.25 -28.68
N GLU A 211 -7.98 -18.76 -27.53
CA GLU A 211 -8.67 -17.98 -26.51
C GLU A 211 -8.11 -18.30 -25.13
N LEU A 212 -8.06 -17.27 -24.30
CA LEU A 212 -7.66 -17.34 -22.90
C LEU A 212 -8.74 -16.73 -22.05
N CYS A 213 -9.31 -17.51 -21.14
CA CYS A 213 -10.26 -17.09 -20.14
C CYS A 213 -9.66 -17.27 -18.77
N LEU A 214 -9.43 -16.17 -18.05
CA LEU A 214 -8.93 -16.16 -16.69
C LEU A 214 -9.96 -15.54 -15.76
N THR A 215 -10.20 -16.22 -14.66
CA THR A 215 -11.03 -15.72 -13.58
C THR A 215 -10.23 -15.73 -12.30
N TRP A 216 -10.24 -14.64 -11.56
CA TRP A 216 -9.62 -14.57 -10.26
C TRP A 216 -10.67 -14.39 -9.17
N GLU A 217 -10.58 -15.27 -8.19
CA GLU A 217 -11.35 -15.21 -6.96
C GLU A 217 -10.39 -15.13 -5.77
N LYS A 218 -10.88 -14.62 -4.64
CA LYS A 218 -10.06 -14.55 -3.42
C LYS A 218 -9.57 -15.95 -3.08
N ASP A 219 -8.26 -16.08 -2.89
CA ASP A 219 -7.64 -17.37 -2.58
C ASP A 219 -7.98 -17.77 -1.12
N PRO A 220 -8.78 -18.82 -0.91
CA PRO A 220 -9.11 -19.26 0.44
C PRO A 220 -7.92 -19.91 1.17
N GLN A 221 -6.89 -20.33 0.44
CA GLN A 221 -5.69 -20.96 1.00
C GLN A 221 -4.62 -19.92 1.36
N LYS A 222 -4.68 -18.74 0.76
CA LYS A 222 -3.77 -17.62 1.05
C LYS A 222 -4.57 -16.47 1.67
N PRO A 223 -4.94 -16.57 2.95
CA PRO A 223 -5.75 -15.52 3.58
C PRO A 223 -5.03 -14.18 3.52
N ASN A 224 -5.81 -13.13 3.42
CA ASN A 224 -5.31 -11.77 3.49
C ASN A 224 -4.44 -11.59 4.75
N SER A 225 -3.30 -10.97 4.61
CA SER A 225 -2.34 -10.85 5.71
C SER A 225 -1.63 -9.50 5.73
N TYR A 226 -1.30 -9.05 6.93
CA TYR A 226 -0.37 -7.95 7.10
C TYR A 226 1.05 -8.40 6.73
N VAL A 227 1.71 -7.62 5.88
CA VAL A 227 3.08 -7.91 5.41
C VAL A 227 4.12 -7.38 6.41
N LEU A 228 3.80 -6.30 7.12
CA LEU A 228 4.67 -5.70 8.12
C LEU A 228 4.25 -6.09 9.53
N GLN A 229 5.03 -6.97 10.17
CA GLN A 229 4.99 -7.19 11.62
C GLN A 229 5.59 -6.01 12.42
N ARG A 230 6.03 -4.94 11.78
CA ARG A 230 6.85 -3.87 12.36
C ARG A 230 6.11 -2.60 12.79
N ILE A 231 4.79 -2.61 12.85
CA ILE A 231 4.02 -1.44 13.34
C ILE A 231 3.82 -1.49 14.87
N VAL A 232 4.34 -2.52 15.54
CA VAL A 232 4.24 -2.64 17.00
C VAL A 232 5.63 -2.67 17.60
N ASN A 233 6.24 -1.49 17.80
CA ASN A 233 7.20 -1.20 18.87
C ASN A 233 7.20 0.29 19.19
#